data_fdfeb2aea4831927a28763a3a0a96ee8
#
_entry.id   fdfeb2aea4831927a28763a3a0a96ee8
#
_cell.length_a   1.000
_cell.length_b   1.000
_cell.length_c   1.000
_cell.angle_alpha   90.00
_cell.angle_beta   90.00
_cell.angle_gamma   90.00
#
_symmetry.space_group_name_H-M   'P 1'
#
loop_
_entity.id
_entity.type
_entity.pdbx_description
1 polymer ?
#
loop_
_entity_poly.entity_id
_entity_poly.type
_entity_poly.pdbx_seq_one_letter_code
_entity_poly.pdbx_strand_id
1 'polypeptide(L)'
;IRAAIGNEKELTLATVASARYIDFKAILPSVDFVNIMAYDMASAPKHHSALYPSGHSGDITSDGAVTAHLKAGVPPSKLVMGMPFYGRGGDGYPSFQDYNKVGNTDTQYTEKWDEVAQVPYLADKNDTLVFGFENPRSLAIKCQYILDKDLLGGMYWDYSGDNEQGDLRRTVAENLLGKPHKAKVLVLTERGGQHGGFTDAGLKWLAAEGAKGNFSITEINNARNITEAYLSQFSLVIQLDFPPYTWPKEAEDAFVKYIE
;
A
#
# COMPACT_ATOMS: atom_id res chain seq x y z
N ILE A 1 29.13 8.46 -4.27
CA ILE A 1 28.39 7.23 -3.89
C ILE A 1 28.00 6.46 -5.15
N ARG A 2 27.27 7.05 -6.11
CA ARG A 2 26.80 6.35 -7.35
C ARG A 2 27.94 5.62 -8.06
N ALA A 3 29.10 6.25 -8.24
CA ALA A 3 30.26 5.62 -8.87
C ALA A 3 30.80 4.39 -8.10
N ALA A 4 30.59 4.35 -6.78
CA ALA A 4 31.05 3.24 -5.94
C ALA A 4 30.07 2.06 -5.92
N ILE A 5 28.75 2.32 -5.99
CA ILE A 5 27.71 1.27 -5.91
C ILE A 5 27.23 0.76 -7.28
N GLY A 6 27.63 1.44 -8.37
CA GLY A 6 27.17 1.10 -9.72
C GLY A 6 25.70 1.45 -9.95
N ASN A 7 25.12 0.99 -11.06
CA ASN A 7 23.74 1.27 -11.44
C ASN A 7 22.75 0.16 -11.03
N GLU A 8 23.26 -0.97 -10.53
CA GLU A 8 22.43 -2.11 -10.10
C GLU A 8 21.84 -1.92 -8.70
N LYS A 9 22.28 -0.90 -7.97
CA LYS A 9 21.79 -0.55 -6.63
C LYS A 9 21.02 0.75 -6.68
N GLU A 10 19.89 0.79 -5.99
CA GLU A 10 19.14 2.03 -5.81
C GLU A 10 19.86 2.99 -4.87
N LEU A 11 19.93 4.25 -5.27
CA LEU A 11 20.39 5.36 -4.44
C LEU A 11 19.28 6.37 -4.32
N THR A 12 18.73 6.49 -3.13
CA THR A 12 17.61 7.39 -2.85
C THR A 12 17.98 8.46 -1.84
N LEU A 13 17.16 9.47 -1.71
CA LEU A 13 17.36 10.59 -0.80
C LEU A 13 16.05 10.91 -0.08
N ALA A 14 16.11 11.10 1.24
CA ALA A 14 15.04 11.68 2.01
C ALA A 14 15.24 13.19 2.18
N THR A 15 14.19 13.98 1.97
CA THR A 15 14.24 15.45 1.96
C THR A 15 13.19 16.06 2.88
N VAL A 16 13.49 17.22 3.43
CA VAL A 16 12.52 18.00 4.20
C VAL A 16 11.42 18.55 3.28
N ALA A 17 10.23 18.74 3.82
CA ALA A 17 9.05 19.19 3.08
C ALA A 17 9.26 20.48 2.27
N SER A 18 10.13 21.38 2.73
CA SER A 18 10.38 22.67 2.07
C SER A 18 11.26 22.60 0.81
N ALA A 19 11.81 21.43 0.44
CA ALA A 19 12.78 21.25 -0.64
C ALA A 19 14.06 22.09 -0.49
N ARG A 20 14.37 22.61 0.71
CA ARG A 20 15.54 23.44 0.97
C ARG A 20 16.80 22.59 1.14
N TYR A 21 17.95 23.23 1.01
CA TYR A 21 19.30 22.70 1.30
C TYR A 21 19.83 21.68 0.30
N ILE A 22 19.14 21.44 -0.80
CA ILE A 22 19.53 20.47 -1.82
C ILE A 22 19.52 21.12 -3.20
N ASP A 23 20.62 21.02 -3.91
CA ASP A 23 20.69 21.32 -5.33
C ASP A 23 20.21 20.09 -6.11
N PHE A 24 18.90 20.03 -6.36
CA PHE A 24 18.28 18.91 -7.08
C PHE A 24 18.84 18.76 -8.48
N LYS A 25 19.15 19.86 -9.17
CA LYS A 25 19.74 19.80 -10.50
C LYS A 25 21.07 19.04 -10.50
N ALA A 26 21.88 19.23 -9.48
CA ALA A 26 23.17 18.57 -9.36
C ALA A 26 23.04 17.09 -8.97
N ILE A 27 22.05 16.71 -8.14
CA ILE A 27 21.97 15.35 -7.61
C ILE A 27 21.09 14.39 -8.42
N LEU A 28 20.07 14.89 -9.12
CA LEU A 28 19.09 14.06 -9.86
C LEU A 28 19.72 13.07 -10.87
N PRO A 29 20.84 13.36 -11.53
CA PRO A 29 21.52 12.37 -12.36
C PRO A 29 22.08 11.18 -11.60
N SER A 30 22.30 11.31 -10.29
CA SER A 30 22.92 10.28 -9.45
C SER A 30 21.91 9.49 -8.58
N VAL A 31 20.71 10.02 -8.36
CA VAL A 31 19.70 9.38 -7.52
C VAL A 31 18.56 8.82 -8.35
N ASP A 32 18.02 7.71 -7.89
CA ASP A 32 16.90 7.05 -8.56
C ASP A 32 15.59 7.76 -8.24
N PHE A 33 15.34 8.09 -6.98
CA PHE A 33 14.19 8.87 -6.56
C PHE A 33 14.43 9.63 -5.24
N VAL A 34 13.49 10.53 -4.93
CA VAL A 34 13.51 11.44 -3.79
C VAL A 34 12.28 11.17 -2.92
N ASN A 35 12.50 10.86 -1.65
CA ASN A 35 11.44 10.68 -0.64
C ASN A 35 11.19 12.00 0.08
N ILE A 36 10.01 12.57 -0.07
CA ILE A 36 9.63 13.78 0.65
C ILE A 36 9.13 13.37 2.04
N MET A 37 9.76 13.84 3.10
CA MET A 37 9.24 13.71 4.46
C MET A 37 8.10 14.74 4.65
N ALA A 38 6.91 14.45 4.07
CA ALA A 38 5.74 15.32 4.10
C ALA A 38 4.95 15.16 5.42
N TYR A 39 5.68 15.17 6.51
CA TYR A 39 5.20 15.09 7.88
C TYR A 39 6.11 15.89 8.81
N ASP A 40 5.73 16.02 10.07
CA ASP A 40 6.41 16.91 11.04
C ASP A 40 6.50 18.37 10.56
N MET A 41 5.54 18.79 9.72
CA MET A 41 5.50 20.14 9.17
C MET A 41 4.97 21.17 10.17
N ALA A 42 4.29 20.71 11.22
CA ALA A 42 3.83 21.48 12.37
C ALA A 42 3.58 20.53 13.55
N SER A 43 3.07 21.08 14.65
CA SER A 43 2.55 20.31 15.81
C SER A 43 1.29 21.00 16.33
N ALA A 44 0.51 20.29 17.15
CA ALA A 44 -0.70 20.85 17.75
C ALA A 44 -0.44 22.26 18.34
N PRO A 45 -1.34 23.22 18.19
CA PRO A 45 -2.72 23.09 17.66
C PRO A 45 -2.84 23.12 16.12
N LYS A 46 -1.82 22.66 15.42
CA LYS A 46 -1.82 22.53 13.95
C LYS A 46 -1.54 21.11 13.51
N HIS A 47 -2.02 20.75 12.33
CA HIS A 47 -1.75 19.46 11.71
C HIS A 47 -0.29 19.33 11.31
N HIS A 48 0.35 18.22 11.65
CA HIS A 48 1.73 17.95 11.24
C HIS A 48 1.86 17.38 9.82
N SER A 49 0.76 16.92 9.23
CA SER A 49 0.74 16.24 7.93
C SER A 49 -0.49 16.60 7.07
N ALA A 50 -1.05 17.82 7.23
CA ALA A 50 -2.16 18.31 6.41
C ALA A 50 -1.90 18.08 4.92
N LEU A 51 -2.90 17.59 4.17
CA LEU A 51 -2.76 17.48 2.72
C LEU A 51 -2.85 18.87 2.07
N TYR A 52 -3.85 19.65 2.45
CA TYR A 52 -4.07 21.00 1.92
C TYR A 52 -4.07 22.08 3.02
N PRO A 53 -3.85 23.35 2.66
CA PRO A 53 -3.90 24.45 3.60
C PRO A 53 -5.30 24.62 4.21
N SER A 54 -5.39 24.66 5.54
CA SER A 54 -6.61 24.93 6.30
C SER A 54 -6.34 25.90 7.44
N GLY A 55 -7.36 26.26 8.21
CA GLY A 55 -7.20 27.03 9.44
C GLY A 55 -6.34 26.34 10.50
N HIS A 56 -6.20 25.02 10.43
CA HIS A 56 -5.40 24.20 11.34
C HIS A 56 -4.12 23.65 10.69
N SER A 57 -3.74 24.04 9.49
CA SER A 57 -2.47 23.63 8.88
C SER A 57 -1.31 24.53 9.34
N GLY A 58 -0.07 24.00 9.24
CA GLY A 58 1.15 24.80 9.27
C GLY A 58 1.36 25.59 7.98
N ASP A 59 2.52 26.22 7.86
CA ASP A 59 2.91 26.99 6.67
C ASP A 59 3.17 26.11 5.45
N ILE A 60 3.51 24.83 5.69
CA ILE A 60 3.76 23.83 4.66
C ILE A 60 2.77 22.68 4.85
N THR A 61 2.24 22.18 3.74
CA THR A 61 1.35 21.02 3.66
C THR A 61 1.94 19.98 2.71
N SER A 62 1.37 18.77 2.64
CA SER A 62 1.86 17.75 1.72
C SER A 62 1.79 18.20 0.26
N ASP A 63 0.71 18.88 -0.18
CA ASP A 63 0.63 19.47 -1.51
C ASP A 63 1.66 20.57 -1.70
N GLY A 64 1.88 21.41 -0.69
CA GLY A 64 2.93 22.43 -0.71
C GLY A 64 4.33 21.85 -0.83
N ALA A 65 4.60 20.74 -0.12
CA ALA A 65 5.86 20.03 -0.19
C ALA A 65 6.12 19.42 -1.58
N VAL A 66 5.14 18.75 -2.15
CA VAL A 66 5.20 18.21 -3.53
C VAL A 66 5.44 19.35 -4.53
N THR A 67 4.66 20.42 -4.42
CA THR A 67 4.80 21.60 -5.29
C THR A 67 6.20 22.24 -5.18
N ALA A 68 6.78 22.31 -3.99
CA ALA A 68 8.12 22.85 -3.78
C ALA A 68 9.20 22.00 -4.50
N HIS A 69 9.10 20.68 -4.42
CA HIS A 69 10.03 19.76 -5.08
C HIS A 69 9.88 19.79 -6.61
N LEU A 70 8.65 19.85 -7.13
CA LEU A 70 8.40 20.02 -8.56
C LEU A 70 9.02 21.34 -9.09
N LYS A 71 8.83 22.45 -8.38
CA LYS A 71 9.45 23.74 -8.69
C LYS A 71 10.98 23.71 -8.62
N ALA A 72 11.53 22.89 -7.73
CA ALA A 72 12.98 22.70 -7.62
C ALA A 72 13.54 21.79 -8.72
N GLY A 73 12.71 21.31 -9.65
CA GLY A 73 13.10 20.55 -10.83
C GLY A 73 13.08 19.03 -10.67
N VAL A 74 12.54 18.50 -9.56
CA VAL A 74 12.36 17.05 -9.42
C VAL A 74 11.14 16.61 -10.24
N PRO A 75 11.28 15.69 -11.21
CA PRO A 75 10.14 15.25 -12.00
C PRO A 75 9.18 14.38 -11.14
N PRO A 76 7.87 14.37 -11.42
CA PRO A 76 6.89 13.55 -10.67
C PRO A 76 7.30 12.08 -10.60
N SER A 77 7.82 11.52 -11.70
CA SER A 77 8.28 10.13 -11.81
C SER A 77 9.49 9.77 -10.93
N LYS A 78 10.08 10.74 -10.22
CA LYS A 78 11.15 10.56 -9.22
C LYS A 78 10.73 11.05 -7.82
N LEU A 79 9.48 11.44 -7.60
CA LEU A 79 8.99 11.88 -6.30
C LEU A 79 8.17 10.78 -5.60
N VAL A 80 8.51 10.55 -4.34
CA VAL A 80 7.78 9.67 -3.42
C VAL A 80 7.28 10.52 -2.26
N MET A 81 5.98 10.50 -1.99
CA MET A 81 5.39 11.26 -0.89
C MET A 81 5.37 10.44 0.40
N GLY A 82 5.89 11.01 1.47
CA GLY A 82 5.92 10.40 2.79
C GLY A 82 4.61 10.60 3.57
N MET A 83 4.19 9.56 4.27
CA MET A 83 3.00 9.51 5.10
C MET A 83 3.38 9.00 6.50
N PRO A 84 2.99 9.67 7.59
CA PRO A 84 3.33 9.21 8.93
C PRO A 84 2.33 8.16 9.43
N PHE A 85 2.83 7.13 10.10
CA PHE A 85 2.01 6.17 10.85
C PHE A 85 1.99 6.50 12.33
N TYR A 86 2.13 7.77 12.63
CA TYR A 86 2.12 8.36 13.96
C TYR A 86 1.46 9.73 13.91
N GLY A 87 1.24 10.32 15.06
CA GLY A 87 0.74 11.69 15.18
C GLY A 87 1.60 12.57 16.07
N ARG A 88 1.31 13.86 16.02
CA ARG A 88 1.97 14.89 16.81
C ARG A 88 0.96 15.61 17.68
N GLY A 89 1.28 15.69 18.98
CA GLY A 89 0.52 16.41 19.96
C GLY A 89 1.16 17.72 20.38
N GLY A 90 0.44 18.45 21.23
CA GLY A 90 0.84 19.67 21.89
C GLY A 90 0.59 19.61 23.39
N ASP A 91 0.35 20.76 24.02
CA ASP A 91 0.12 20.84 25.46
C ASP A 91 -1.03 19.92 25.91
N GLY A 92 -0.74 19.05 26.88
CA GLY A 92 -1.73 18.13 27.46
C GLY A 92 -1.88 16.80 26.72
N TYR A 93 -1.19 16.58 25.61
CA TYR A 93 -1.17 15.31 24.88
C TYR A 93 0.28 14.91 24.52
N PRO A 94 0.62 13.62 24.37
CA PRO A 94 1.97 13.20 23.97
C PRO A 94 2.43 13.90 22.69
N SER A 95 3.64 14.44 22.72
CA SER A 95 4.23 15.14 21.55
C SER A 95 4.45 14.23 20.34
N PHE A 96 4.53 12.91 20.57
CA PHE A 96 4.61 11.84 19.57
C PHE A 96 3.85 10.62 20.07
N GLN A 97 3.05 10.01 19.19
CA GLN A 97 2.38 8.74 19.50
C GLN A 97 2.09 7.97 18.23
N ASP A 98 2.41 6.69 18.22
CA ASP A 98 2.09 5.77 17.14
C ASP A 98 0.58 5.66 16.92
N TYR A 99 0.14 5.43 15.69
CA TYR A 99 -1.28 5.28 15.33
C TYR A 99 -1.97 4.19 16.16
N ASN A 100 -1.30 3.05 16.40
CA ASN A 100 -1.86 1.93 17.16
C ASN A 100 -2.24 2.27 18.61
N LYS A 101 -1.81 3.43 19.12
CA LYS A 101 -2.12 3.92 20.47
C LYS A 101 -3.15 5.06 20.48
N VAL A 102 -3.52 5.59 19.30
CA VAL A 102 -4.43 6.72 19.20
C VAL A 102 -5.87 6.26 19.53
N GLY A 103 -6.55 7.01 20.38
CA GLY A 103 -7.97 6.81 20.68
C GLY A 103 -8.31 5.65 21.63
N ASN A 104 -7.32 4.88 22.11
CA ASN A 104 -7.61 3.65 22.84
C ASN A 104 -8.00 3.84 24.31
N THR A 105 -7.88 5.01 24.91
CA THR A 105 -8.03 5.12 26.38
C THR A 105 -8.58 6.43 26.92
N ASP A 106 -8.78 7.49 26.15
CA ASP A 106 -9.09 8.79 26.74
C ASP A 106 -10.38 9.39 26.21
N THR A 107 -11.46 9.21 26.99
CA THR A 107 -12.80 9.76 26.69
C THR A 107 -12.89 11.27 26.76
N GLN A 108 -11.83 11.96 27.17
CA GLN A 108 -11.80 13.43 27.23
C GLN A 108 -11.52 14.09 25.88
N TYR A 109 -11.07 13.33 24.88
CA TYR A 109 -10.80 13.84 23.53
C TYR A 109 -11.79 13.26 22.52
N THR A 110 -12.11 14.06 21.51
CA THR A 110 -13.02 13.66 20.43
C THR A 110 -12.29 13.64 19.11
N GLU A 111 -12.36 12.53 18.38
CA GLU A 111 -11.84 12.46 17.01
C GLU A 111 -12.70 13.32 16.10
N LYS A 112 -12.06 14.19 15.34
CA LYS A 112 -12.65 15.10 14.34
C LYS A 112 -11.94 14.96 13.01
N TRP A 113 -12.58 15.50 11.99
CA TRP A 113 -12.05 15.52 10.64
C TRP A 113 -11.99 16.95 10.11
N ASP A 114 -10.83 17.35 9.61
CA ASP A 114 -10.67 18.62 8.88
C ASP A 114 -10.96 18.39 7.39
N GLU A 115 -12.12 18.87 6.94
CA GLU A 115 -12.59 18.69 5.56
C GLU A 115 -11.73 19.43 4.52
N VAL A 116 -10.96 20.41 4.93
CA VAL A 116 -10.06 21.16 4.03
C VAL A 116 -8.67 20.52 4.02
N ALA A 117 -8.11 20.28 5.19
CA ALA A 117 -6.79 19.63 5.32
C ALA A 117 -6.80 18.13 4.95
N GLN A 118 -7.98 17.50 4.91
CA GLN A 118 -8.20 16.07 4.60
C GLN A 118 -7.46 15.13 5.57
N VAL A 119 -7.45 15.48 6.86
CA VAL A 119 -6.80 14.68 7.91
C VAL A 119 -7.62 14.67 9.20
N PRO A 120 -7.53 13.60 10.01
CA PRO A 120 -8.16 13.52 11.32
C PRO A 120 -7.33 14.25 12.39
N TYR A 121 -7.97 14.56 13.50
CA TYR A 121 -7.34 15.08 14.70
C TYR A 121 -8.15 14.77 15.95
N LEU A 122 -7.50 14.81 17.11
CA LEU A 122 -8.19 14.82 18.39
C LEU A 122 -8.37 16.25 18.87
N ALA A 123 -9.59 16.57 19.30
CA ALA A 123 -9.94 17.84 19.91
C ALA A 123 -10.25 17.66 21.40
N ASP A 124 -9.89 18.67 22.21
CA ASP A 124 -10.30 18.77 23.60
C ASP A 124 -11.74 19.27 23.76
N LYS A 125 -12.20 19.41 25.00
CA LYS A 125 -13.54 19.92 25.34
C LYS A 125 -13.82 21.36 24.85
N ASN A 126 -12.79 22.13 24.54
CA ASN A 126 -12.88 23.49 24.03
C ASN A 126 -12.80 23.56 22.51
N ASP A 127 -12.82 22.38 21.85
CA ASP A 127 -12.69 22.24 20.41
C ASP A 127 -11.29 22.60 19.87
N THR A 128 -10.27 22.56 20.71
CA THR A 128 -8.89 22.83 20.32
C THR A 128 -8.24 21.55 19.80
N LEU A 129 -7.57 21.61 18.64
CA LEU A 129 -6.75 20.50 18.13
C LEU A 129 -5.59 20.24 19.10
N VAL A 130 -5.55 19.08 19.71
CA VAL A 130 -4.50 18.66 20.66
C VAL A 130 -3.57 17.60 20.08
N PHE A 131 -4.01 16.89 19.03
CA PHE A 131 -3.21 15.84 18.39
C PHE A 131 -3.65 15.64 16.93
N GLY A 132 -2.72 15.82 15.99
CA GLY A 132 -2.93 15.53 14.57
C GLY A 132 -2.31 14.20 14.19
N PHE A 133 -2.98 13.39 13.35
CA PHE A 133 -2.52 12.06 12.96
C PHE A 133 -3.07 11.66 11.58
N GLU A 134 -2.76 10.44 11.12
CA GLU A 134 -3.35 9.83 9.93
C GLU A 134 -4.25 8.66 10.35
N ASN A 135 -5.25 8.39 9.51
CA ASN A 135 -6.09 7.19 9.59
C ASN A 135 -6.29 6.58 8.19
N PRO A 136 -6.96 5.44 8.04
CA PRO A 136 -7.20 4.85 6.71
C PRO A 136 -7.90 5.80 5.73
N ARG A 137 -8.82 6.67 6.19
CA ARG A 137 -9.49 7.65 5.32
C ARG A 137 -8.51 8.66 4.74
N SER A 138 -7.68 9.27 5.58
CA SER A 138 -6.71 10.29 5.12
C SER A 138 -5.62 9.70 4.24
N LEU A 139 -5.16 8.47 4.55
CA LEU A 139 -4.16 7.78 3.72
C LEU A 139 -4.72 7.40 2.35
N ALA A 140 -5.97 6.94 2.27
CA ALA A 140 -6.61 6.66 0.98
C ALA A 140 -6.68 7.92 0.10
N ILE A 141 -7.04 9.08 0.68
CA ILE A 141 -7.07 10.37 -0.03
C ILE A 141 -5.65 10.78 -0.48
N LYS A 142 -4.65 10.60 0.37
CA LYS A 142 -3.24 10.88 0.02
C LYS A 142 -2.70 9.94 -1.06
N CYS A 143 -3.10 8.68 -1.05
CA CYS A 143 -2.78 7.75 -2.13
C CYS A 143 -3.43 8.19 -3.46
N GLN A 144 -4.69 8.61 -3.43
CA GLN A 144 -5.34 9.16 -4.63
C GLN A 144 -4.63 10.42 -5.12
N TYR A 145 -4.23 11.33 -4.22
CA TYR A 145 -3.41 12.50 -4.58
C TYR A 145 -2.09 12.11 -5.26
N ILE A 146 -1.40 11.08 -4.78
CA ILE A 146 -0.16 10.55 -5.40
C ILE A 146 -0.43 10.12 -6.85
N LEU A 147 -1.52 9.39 -7.08
CA LEU A 147 -1.92 8.93 -8.42
C LEU A 147 -2.31 10.12 -9.32
N ASP A 148 -3.10 11.07 -8.82
CA ASP A 148 -3.57 12.24 -9.57
C ASP A 148 -2.42 13.18 -9.99
N LYS A 149 -1.31 13.16 -9.25
CA LYS A 149 -0.11 13.95 -9.53
C LYS A 149 0.97 13.17 -10.29
N ASP A 150 0.69 11.93 -10.71
CA ASP A 150 1.64 11.04 -11.38
C ASP A 150 2.96 10.89 -10.62
N LEU A 151 2.92 10.92 -9.28
CA LEU A 151 4.11 10.70 -8.47
C LEU A 151 4.58 9.24 -8.57
N LEU A 152 5.86 9.01 -8.34
CA LEU A 152 6.43 7.65 -8.36
C LEU A 152 5.74 6.71 -7.37
N GLY A 153 5.33 7.23 -6.20
CA GLY A 153 4.65 6.43 -5.19
C GLY A 153 4.59 7.09 -3.82
N GLY A 154 4.29 6.27 -2.83
CA GLY A 154 4.25 6.67 -1.42
C GLY A 154 5.23 5.87 -0.57
N MET A 155 5.75 6.48 0.49
CA MET A 155 6.46 5.79 1.57
C MET A 155 5.82 6.15 2.91
N TYR A 156 6.02 5.34 3.92
CA TYR A 156 5.52 5.65 5.25
C TYR A 156 6.61 5.53 6.33
N TRP A 157 6.47 6.33 7.37
CA TRP A 157 7.27 6.30 8.57
C TRP A 157 6.36 6.10 9.79
N ASP A 158 6.46 4.99 10.53
CA ASP A 158 7.17 3.78 10.16
C ASP A 158 6.28 2.55 10.40
N TYR A 159 6.76 1.39 10.01
CA TYR A 159 6.01 0.13 10.07
C TYR A 159 5.50 -0.21 11.48
N SER A 160 6.26 0.11 12.52
CA SER A 160 5.90 -0.19 13.92
C SER A 160 4.74 0.66 14.45
N GLY A 161 4.45 1.79 13.81
CA GLY A 161 3.36 2.68 14.20
C GLY A 161 1.96 2.18 13.83
N ASP A 162 1.85 1.23 12.89
CA ASP A 162 0.57 0.64 12.47
C ASP A 162 0.01 -0.31 13.54
N ASN A 163 -1.27 -0.60 13.48
CA ASN A 163 -1.89 -1.59 14.34
C ASN A 163 -1.59 -3.04 13.86
N GLU A 164 -1.89 -4.03 14.72
CA GLU A 164 -1.67 -5.45 14.41
C GLU A 164 -2.41 -5.90 13.17
N GLN A 165 -3.59 -5.34 12.90
CA GLN A 165 -4.42 -5.62 11.73
C GLN A 165 -3.80 -5.05 10.44
N GLY A 166 -2.85 -4.11 10.56
CA GLY A 166 -2.21 -3.49 9.42
C GLY A 166 -3.08 -2.53 8.64
N ASP A 167 -3.95 -1.80 9.32
CA ASP A 167 -4.96 -0.97 8.66
C ASP A 167 -4.35 0.13 7.80
N LEU A 168 -3.28 0.78 8.26
CA LEU A 168 -2.62 1.84 7.51
C LEU A 168 -1.82 1.29 6.32
N ARG A 169 -0.96 0.30 6.54
CA ARG A 169 -0.15 -0.29 5.45
C ARG A 169 -1.01 -0.97 4.40
N ARG A 170 -2.10 -1.65 4.81
CA ARG A 170 -3.07 -2.24 3.87
C ARG A 170 -3.75 -1.16 3.05
N THR A 171 -4.19 -0.07 3.68
CA THR A 171 -4.78 1.08 2.97
C THR A 171 -3.82 1.64 1.92
N VAL A 172 -2.56 1.87 2.27
CA VAL A 172 -1.56 2.38 1.32
C VAL A 172 -1.35 1.37 0.17
N ALA A 173 -1.16 0.10 0.48
CA ALA A 173 -0.94 -0.93 -0.52
C ALA A 173 -2.14 -1.09 -1.48
N GLU A 174 -3.35 -1.17 -0.96
CA GLU A 174 -4.57 -1.35 -1.77
C GLU A 174 -4.86 -0.15 -2.68
N ASN A 175 -4.53 1.07 -2.25
CA ASN A 175 -4.79 2.28 -3.04
C ASN A 175 -3.67 2.59 -4.04
N LEU A 176 -2.41 2.25 -3.78
CA LEU A 176 -1.30 2.51 -4.71
C LEU A 176 -1.00 1.33 -5.64
N LEU A 177 -1.13 0.09 -5.14
CA LEU A 177 -0.80 -1.12 -5.90
C LEU A 177 -2.05 -1.85 -6.42
N GLY A 178 -3.23 -1.37 -6.03
CA GLY A 178 -4.49 -2.06 -6.22
C GLY A 178 -4.73 -3.11 -5.14
N LYS A 179 -5.99 -3.51 -5.01
CA LYS A 179 -6.31 -4.65 -4.13
C LYS A 179 -5.52 -5.86 -4.64
N PRO A 180 -4.83 -6.59 -3.78
CA PRO A 180 -4.16 -7.81 -4.21
C PRO A 180 -5.20 -8.64 -4.96
N HIS A 181 -4.93 -8.90 -6.25
CA HIS A 181 -5.76 -9.84 -6.98
C HIS A 181 -5.67 -11.14 -6.23
N LYS A 182 -6.81 -11.63 -5.73
CA LYS A 182 -6.84 -12.98 -5.17
C LYS A 182 -6.22 -13.90 -6.21
N ALA A 183 -5.16 -14.59 -5.85
CA ALA A 183 -4.55 -15.55 -6.74
C ALA A 183 -5.67 -16.50 -7.24
N LYS A 184 -5.77 -16.68 -8.55
CA LYS A 184 -6.71 -17.63 -9.12
C LYS A 184 -6.01 -18.98 -9.20
N VAL A 185 -6.56 -19.98 -8.57
CA VAL A 185 -6.03 -21.35 -8.56
C VAL A 185 -6.95 -22.22 -9.41
N LEU A 186 -6.39 -22.81 -10.45
CA LEU A 186 -7.08 -23.84 -11.23
C LEU A 186 -6.87 -25.19 -10.55
N VAL A 187 -7.96 -25.90 -10.30
CA VAL A 187 -7.92 -27.25 -9.73
C VAL A 187 -8.49 -28.24 -10.73
N LEU A 188 -7.64 -29.15 -11.20
CA LEU A 188 -8.06 -30.23 -12.10
C LEU A 188 -8.41 -31.45 -11.25
N THR A 189 -9.62 -31.95 -11.42
CA THR A 189 -10.14 -33.09 -10.66
C THR A 189 -10.64 -34.19 -11.58
N GLU A 190 -10.45 -35.42 -11.18
CA GLU A 190 -11.13 -36.56 -11.80
C GLU A 190 -12.36 -36.93 -10.95
N ARG A 191 -13.57 -36.74 -11.51
CA ARG A 191 -14.83 -36.98 -10.79
C ARG A 191 -15.36 -38.40 -10.91
N GLY A 192 -14.71 -39.26 -11.69
CA GLY A 192 -15.19 -40.63 -11.95
C GLY A 192 -14.30 -41.74 -11.40
N GLY A 193 -13.20 -41.40 -10.71
CA GLY A 193 -12.20 -42.35 -10.24
C GLY A 193 -12.46 -42.92 -8.83
N GLN A 194 -11.56 -43.83 -8.40
CA GLN A 194 -11.62 -44.45 -7.08
C GLN A 194 -11.35 -43.51 -5.91
N HIS A 195 -10.91 -42.28 -6.20
CA HIS A 195 -10.44 -41.28 -5.23
C HIS A 195 -11.42 -40.11 -5.01
N GLY A 196 -12.69 -40.26 -5.37
CA GLY A 196 -13.69 -39.18 -5.25
C GLY A 196 -13.80 -38.56 -3.83
N GLY A 197 -13.64 -39.39 -2.79
CA GLY A 197 -13.63 -38.89 -1.41
C GLY A 197 -12.41 -38.01 -1.08
N PHE A 198 -11.24 -38.31 -1.67
CA PHE A 198 -10.03 -37.49 -1.54
C PHE A 198 -10.19 -36.17 -2.29
N THR A 199 -10.74 -36.19 -3.50
CA THR A 199 -11.01 -35.01 -4.31
C THR A 199 -11.95 -34.05 -3.57
N ASP A 200 -13.05 -34.55 -3.01
CA ASP A 200 -14.02 -33.73 -2.27
C ASP A 200 -13.40 -33.13 -0.99
N ALA A 201 -12.61 -33.91 -0.27
CA ALA A 201 -11.89 -33.42 0.92
C ALA A 201 -10.86 -32.34 0.56
N GLY A 202 -10.11 -32.54 -0.51
CA GLY A 202 -9.12 -31.58 -1.01
C GLY A 202 -9.75 -30.27 -1.48
N LEU A 203 -10.86 -30.33 -2.23
CA LEU A 203 -11.60 -29.14 -2.66
C LEU A 203 -12.20 -28.37 -1.47
N LYS A 204 -12.75 -29.10 -0.51
CA LYS A 204 -13.30 -28.48 0.72
C LYS A 204 -12.20 -27.75 1.50
N TRP A 205 -11.03 -28.35 1.63
CA TRP A 205 -9.88 -27.73 2.29
C TRP A 205 -9.39 -26.50 1.52
N LEU A 206 -9.19 -26.60 0.19
CA LEU A 206 -8.79 -25.48 -0.65
C LEU A 206 -9.80 -24.32 -0.60
N ALA A 207 -11.10 -24.60 -0.61
CA ALA A 207 -12.14 -23.61 -0.47
C ALA A 207 -12.08 -22.90 0.91
N ALA A 208 -11.83 -23.65 1.98
CA ALA A 208 -11.69 -23.08 3.32
C ALA A 208 -10.44 -22.19 3.44
N GLU A 209 -9.31 -22.59 2.85
CA GLU A 209 -8.10 -21.75 2.80
C GLU A 209 -8.29 -20.52 1.93
N GLY A 210 -8.92 -20.65 0.76
CA GLY A 210 -9.25 -19.52 -0.11
C GLY A 210 -10.17 -18.51 0.55
N ALA A 211 -11.11 -18.97 1.40
CA ALA A 211 -12.01 -18.11 2.15
C ALA A 211 -11.30 -17.20 3.18
N LYS A 212 -10.09 -17.56 3.61
CA LYS A 212 -9.21 -16.70 4.44
C LYS A 212 -8.68 -15.47 3.66
N GLY A 213 -9.01 -15.34 2.39
CA GLY A 213 -8.76 -14.13 1.58
C GLY A 213 -7.61 -14.23 0.59
N ASN A 214 -6.84 -15.34 0.59
CA ASN A 214 -5.58 -15.43 -0.14
C ASN A 214 -5.74 -15.83 -1.62
N PHE A 215 -6.75 -16.64 -1.96
CA PHE A 215 -6.96 -17.09 -3.34
C PHE A 215 -8.43 -17.48 -3.59
N SER A 216 -8.79 -17.59 -4.87
CA SER A 216 -10.04 -18.20 -5.34
C SER A 216 -9.72 -19.48 -6.11
N ILE A 217 -10.59 -20.48 -6.05
CA ILE A 217 -10.44 -21.71 -6.81
C ILE A 217 -11.42 -21.76 -7.97
N THR A 218 -10.98 -22.34 -9.08
CA THR A 218 -11.81 -22.74 -10.21
C THR A 218 -11.57 -24.23 -10.43
N GLU A 219 -12.60 -25.05 -10.30
CA GLU A 219 -12.51 -26.47 -10.58
C GLU A 219 -12.85 -26.76 -12.03
N ILE A 220 -12.06 -27.62 -12.68
CA ILE A 220 -12.41 -28.27 -13.94
C ILE A 220 -12.17 -29.78 -13.83
N ASN A 221 -13.03 -30.55 -14.47
CA ASN A 221 -12.96 -32.02 -14.45
C ASN A 221 -12.61 -32.62 -15.82
N ASN A 222 -12.12 -31.81 -16.75
CA ASN A 222 -11.57 -32.24 -18.01
C ASN A 222 -10.56 -31.22 -18.54
N ALA A 223 -9.60 -31.68 -19.31
CA ALA A 223 -8.51 -30.85 -19.85
C ALA A 223 -8.79 -30.33 -21.29
N ARG A 224 -9.95 -30.61 -21.89
CA ARG A 224 -10.20 -30.35 -23.32
C ARG A 224 -10.14 -28.87 -23.68
N ASN A 225 -10.46 -27.98 -22.77
CA ASN A 225 -10.48 -26.56 -22.99
C ASN A 225 -9.23 -25.83 -22.42
N ILE A 226 -8.21 -26.57 -22.00
CA ILE A 226 -6.97 -25.99 -21.54
C ILE A 226 -6.19 -25.47 -22.74
N THR A 227 -5.92 -24.16 -22.73
CA THR A 227 -5.08 -23.44 -23.70
C THR A 227 -4.12 -22.55 -22.95
N GLU A 228 -3.08 -22.03 -23.59
CA GLU A 228 -2.16 -21.05 -23.01
C GLU A 228 -2.94 -19.82 -22.49
N ALA A 229 -3.86 -19.27 -23.27
CA ALA A 229 -4.72 -18.15 -22.90
C ALA A 229 -5.64 -18.47 -21.71
N TYR A 230 -6.07 -19.74 -21.55
CA TYR A 230 -6.85 -20.15 -20.40
C TYR A 230 -5.97 -20.25 -19.15
N LEU A 231 -4.81 -20.91 -19.25
CA LEU A 231 -3.88 -21.08 -18.13
C LEU A 231 -3.29 -19.75 -17.65
N SER A 232 -3.05 -18.80 -18.55
CA SER A 232 -2.51 -17.48 -18.19
C SER A 232 -3.38 -16.68 -17.20
N GLN A 233 -4.65 -17.08 -17.02
CA GLN A 233 -5.56 -16.47 -16.05
C GLN A 233 -5.31 -16.93 -14.60
N PHE A 234 -4.51 -17.97 -14.40
CA PHE A 234 -4.29 -18.61 -13.10
C PHE A 234 -2.85 -18.41 -12.63
N SER A 235 -2.70 -18.19 -11.34
CA SER A 235 -1.41 -18.07 -10.66
C SER A 235 -0.83 -19.43 -10.25
N LEU A 236 -1.68 -20.47 -10.20
CA LEU A 236 -1.32 -21.81 -9.79
C LEU A 236 -2.29 -22.82 -10.40
N VAL A 237 -1.75 -23.94 -10.83
CA VAL A 237 -2.53 -25.11 -11.26
C VAL A 237 -2.26 -26.26 -10.30
N ILE A 238 -3.34 -26.82 -9.74
CA ILE A 238 -3.29 -27.98 -8.86
C ILE A 238 -3.94 -29.16 -9.60
N GLN A 239 -3.19 -30.22 -9.77
CA GLN A 239 -3.72 -31.48 -10.23
C GLN A 239 -4.17 -32.31 -9.04
N LEU A 240 -5.47 -32.29 -8.79
CA LEU A 240 -6.08 -33.04 -7.71
C LEU A 240 -6.73 -34.29 -8.32
N ASP A 241 -5.95 -35.37 -8.37
CA ASP A 241 -6.38 -36.67 -8.90
C ASP A 241 -6.74 -36.66 -10.41
N PHE A 242 -6.03 -35.87 -11.21
CA PHE A 242 -6.22 -35.82 -12.67
C PHE A 242 -4.86 -35.94 -13.39
N PRO A 243 -4.43 -37.15 -13.76
CA PRO A 243 -3.09 -37.35 -14.30
C PRO A 243 -2.88 -36.68 -15.67
N PRO A 244 -1.77 -35.97 -15.88
CA PRO A 244 -1.54 -35.17 -17.10
C PRO A 244 -1.40 -36.01 -18.38
N TYR A 245 -1.02 -37.29 -18.27
CA TYR A 245 -0.89 -38.19 -19.41
C TYR A 245 -2.22 -38.58 -20.05
N THR A 246 -3.34 -38.18 -19.47
CA THR A 246 -4.69 -38.37 -20.03
C THR A 246 -5.21 -37.15 -20.78
N TRP A 247 -4.42 -36.10 -20.85
CA TRP A 247 -4.82 -34.85 -21.46
C TRP A 247 -4.70 -34.89 -22.98
N PRO A 248 -5.52 -34.11 -23.72
CA PRO A 248 -5.25 -33.85 -25.15
C PRO A 248 -3.86 -33.23 -25.33
N LYS A 249 -3.21 -33.54 -26.45
CA LYS A 249 -1.84 -33.06 -26.71
C LYS A 249 -1.71 -31.53 -26.65
N GLU A 250 -2.70 -30.80 -27.14
CA GLU A 250 -2.74 -29.33 -27.11
C GLU A 250 -2.78 -28.79 -25.68
N ALA A 251 -3.49 -29.48 -24.80
CA ALA A 251 -3.58 -29.07 -23.37
C ALA A 251 -2.28 -29.40 -22.61
N GLU A 252 -1.65 -30.54 -22.94
CA GLU A 252 -0.33 -30.89 -22.40
C GLU A 252 0.73 -29.86 -22.81
N ASP A 253 0.78 -29.51 -24.11
CA ASP A 253 1.72 -28.50 -24.63
C ASP A 253 1.48 -27.10 -24.02
N ALA A 254 0.22 -26.69 -23.83
CA ALA A 254 -0.11 -25.45 -23.13
C ALA A 254 0.33 -25.47 -21.67
N PHE A 255 0.23 -26.59 -20.99
CA PHE A 255 0.67 -26.74 -19.60
C PHE A 255 2.20 -26.70 -19.46
N VAL A 256 2.92 -27.35 -20.39
CA VAL A 256 4.40 -27.26 -20.42
C VAL A 256 4.85 -25.81 -20.50
N LYS A 257 4.27 -25.01 -21.40
CA LYS A 257 4.58 -23.59 -21.52
C LYS A 257 4.17 -22.75 -20.30
N TYR A 258 3.16 -23.18 -19.57
CA TYR A 258 2.72 -22.49 -18.35
C TYR A 258 3.74 -22.66 -17.21
N ILE A 259 4.45 -23.79 -17.16
CA ILE A 259 5.44 -24.07 -16.11
C ILE A 259 6.88 -23.63 -16.46
N GLU A 260 7.18 -23.32 -17.72
CA GLU A 260 8.45 -22.73 -18.19
C GLU A 260 8.49 -21.22 -17.91
#